data_a4c42cd5bd7c21761152a9abaebc56e5
#
_entry.id   a4c42cd5bd7c21761152a9abaebc56e5
#
_cell.length_a   1.000
_cell.length_b   1.000
_cell.length_c   1.000
_cell.angle_alpha   90.00
_cell.angle_beta   90.00
_cell.angle_gamma   90.00
#
_symmetry.space_group_name_H-M   'P 1'
#
loop_
_entity.id
_entity.type
_entity.pdbx_description
1 polymer ?
#
loop_
_entity_poly.entity_id
_entity_poly.type
_entity_poly.pdbx_seq_one_letter_code
_entity_poly.pdbx_strand_id
1 'polypeptide(L)'
;LKKLEPKGVVGLAFWDNGFKSFSANTPIKMPADLKGKKLRIQSSKVLEEQIRALSALPQVMAFSEVYQALQTGVVDGTENPISNLYTQKMYEVQKHLALTEHGYLGYAVIANKKFWEGLPADVRGQLETAMKESTVYANKIAKEQNDKDLEAVKKSGKTQVYTLTADEKTAFKKALAPVHVK
;
A
#
# COMPACT_ATOMS: atom_id res chain seq x y z
N LEU A 1 -17.43 -3.68 -8.67
CA LEU A 1 -17.88 -4.58 -7.58
C LEU A 1 -19.03 -5.50 -7.99
N LYS A 2 -19.96 -5.07 -8.88
CA LYS A 2 -21.12 -5.88 -9.33
C LYS A 2 -20.74 -7.30 -9.83
N LYS A 3 -19.57 -7.47 -10.46
CA LYS A 3 -19.10 -8.79 -10.92
C LYS A 3 -18.83 -9.81 -9.79
N LEU A 4 -18.81 -9.37 -8.53
CA LEU A 4 -18.62 -10.24 -7.36
C LEU A 4 -19.95 -10.76 -6.80
N GLU A 5 -21.09 -10.16 -7.15
CA GLU A 5 -22.40 -10.56 -6.64
C GLU A 5 -22.77 -12.01 -6.94
N PRO A 6 -22.50 -12.57 -8.15
CA PRO A 6 -22.73 -13.98 -8.41
C PRO A 6 -21.89 -14.94 -7.55
N LYS A 7 -20.81 -14.40 -6.94
CA LYS A 7 -19.93 -15.15 -6.03
C LYS A 7 -20.29 -14.97 -4.56
N GLY A 8 -21.45 -14.39 -4.28
CA GLY A 8 -21.93 -14.20 -2.90
C GLY A 8 -21.32 -13.00 -2.17
N VAL A 9 -20.79 -12.01 -2.89
CA VAL A 9 -20.16 -10.82 -2.32
C VAL A 9 -20.85 -9.56 -2.82
N VAL A 10 -21.27 -8.68 -1.92
CA VAL A 10 -21.78 -7.33 -2.22
C VAL A 10 -20.67 -6.32 -2.03
N GLY A 11 -20.46 -5.45 -3.01
CA GLY A 11 -19.53 -4.33 -2.91
C GLY A 11 -20.25 -3.08 -2.42
N LEU A 12 -19.75 -2.47 -1.37
CA LEU A 12 -20.38 -1.33 -0.71
C LEU A 12 -19.71 -0.01 -1.08
N ALA A 13 -18.38 0.05 -1.10
CA ALA A 13 -17.63 1.26 -1.39
C ALA A 13 -16.22 0.97 -1.88
N PHE A 14 -15.53 2.02 -2.35
CA PHE A 14 -14.08 2.06 -2.47
C PHE A 14 -13.52 3.14 -1.55
N TRP A 15 -12.48 2.78 -0.80
CA TRP A 15 -11.76 3.69 0.07
C TRP A 15 -10.32 3.84 -0.38
N ASP A 16 -9.87 5.09 -0.42
CA ASP A 16 -8.50 5.43 -0.73
C ASP A 16 -7.59 5.18 0.48
N ASN A 17 -6.35 4.75 0.20
CA ASN A 17 -5.26 4.85 1.17
C ASN A 17 -4.19 5.80 0.61
N GLY A 18 -3.47 5.38 -0.45
CA GLY A 18 -2.49 6.27 -1.06
C GLY A 18 -1.50 5.55 -1.99
N PHE A 19 -0.63 6.34 -2.58
CA PHE A 19 0.47 5.83 -3.39
C PHE A 19 1.52 5.16 -2.53
N LYS A 20 1.98 4.00 -2.98
CA LYS A 20 3.02 3.22 -2.31
C LYS A 20 4.41 3.69 -2.71
N SER A 21 5.29 3.69 -1.73
CA SER A 21 6.70 4.04 -1.86
C SER A 21 7.56 2.97 -1.24
N PHE A 22 8.78 2.76 -1.78
CA PHE A 22 9.73 1.79 -1.24
C PHE A 22 10.50 2.37 -0.06
N SER A 23 10.63 1.57 1.00
CA SER A 23 11.60 1.81 2.06
C SER A 23 12.61 0.66 2.15
N ALA A 24 13.83 0.97 2.55
CA ALA A 24 14.90 0.00 2.72
C ALA A 24 16.00 0.51 3.66
N ASN A 25 16.95 -0.38 4.00
CA ASN A 25 18.14 -0.02 4.79
C ASN A 25 19.25 0.63 3.95
N THR A 26 19.10 0.69 2.63
CA THR A 26 20.02 1.34 1.70
C THR A 26 19.26 2.31 0.79
N PRO A 27 19.91 3.34 0.24
CA PRO A 27 19.27 4.28 -0.68
C PRO A 27 18.66 3.57 -1.88
N ILE A 28 17.51 4.08 -2.34
CA ILE A 28 16.80 3.63 -3.55
C ILE A 28 16.57 4.87 -4.41
N LYS A 29 17.16 4.89 -5.60
CA LYS A 29 16.98 5.94 -6.62
C LYS A 29 16.58 5.34 -7.96
N MET A 30 17.10 4.17 -8.28
CA MET A 30 16.88 3.47 -9.54
C MET A 30 16.36 2.05 -9.29
N PRO A 31 15.65 1.42 -10.26
CA PRO A 31 15.24 0.02 -10.16
C PRO A 31 16.39 -0.93 -9.79
N ALA A 32 17.60 -0.67 -10.29
CA ALA A 32 18.78 -1.49 -10.02
C ALA A 32 19.17 -1.54 -8.53
N ASP A 33 18.83 -0.51 -7.75
CA ASP A 33 19.13 -0.45 -6.31
C ASP A 33 18.31 -1.47 -5.50
N LEU A 34 17.27 -2.03 -6.09
CA LEU A 34 16.43 -3.07 -5.48
C LEU A 34 16.91 -4.49 -5.79
N LYS A 35 17.87 -4.66 -6.72
CA LYS A 35 18.34 -5.97 -7.13
C LYS A 35 18.80 -6.81 -5.94
N GLY A 36 18.25 -8.03 -5.83
CA GLY A 36 18.60 -9.01 -4.80
C GLY A 36 18.05 -8.70 -3.40
N LYS A 37 17.40 -7.56 -3.19
CA LYS A 37 16.80 -7.22 -1.88
C LYS A 37 15.56 -8.06 -1.62
N LYS A 38 15.43 -8.52 -0.39
CA LYS A 38 14.22 -9.17 0.12
C LYS A 38 13.21 -8.08 0.49
N LEU A 39 12.15 -7.96 -0.29
CA LEU A 39 11.11 -6.96 -0.08
C LEU A 39 9.82 -7.62 0.40
N ARG A 40 9.33 -7.17 1.55
CA ARG A 40 8.03 -7.62 2.03
C ARG A 40 6.92 -7.06 1.17
N ILE A 41 5.97 -7.92 0.84
CA ILE A 41 4.73 -7.57 0.14
C ILE A 41 3.52 -8.20 0.80
N GLN A 42 2.33 -7.71 0.46
CA GLN A 42 1.06 -8.37 0.72
C GLN A 42 0.90 -9.60 -0.20
N SER A 43 0.03 -10.52 0.18
CA SER A 43 -0.32 -11.67 -0.67
C SER A 43 -1.01 -11.21 -1.96
N SER A 44 -0.25 -11.11 -3.04
CA SER A 44 -0.72 -10.70 -4.36
C SER A 44 0.26 -11.15 -5.44
N LYS A 45 -0.23 -11.90 -6.43
CA LYS A 45 0.58 -12.29 -7.59
C LYS A 45 1.08 -11.09 -8.39
N VAL A 46 0.28 -10.03 -8.49
CA VAL A 46 0.70 -8.80 -9.17
C VAL A 46 1.88 -8.15 -8.45
N LEU A 47 1.85 -8.08 -7.11
CA LEU A 47 2.97 -7.54 -6.34
C LEU A 47 4.22 -8.42 -6.44
N GLU A 48 4.06 -9.75 -6.43
CA GLU A 48 5.18 -10.66 -6.66
C GLU A 48 5.87 -10.38 -8.00
N GLU A 49 5.08 -10.24 -9.07
CA GLU A 49 5.60 -9.94 -10.41
C GLU A 49 6.25 -8.54 -10.46
N GLN A 50 5.69 -7.55 -9.80
CA GLN A 50 6.30 -6.22 -9.70
C GLN A 50 7.70 -6.28 -9.05
N ILE A 51 7.81 -6.96 -7.93
CA ILE A 51 9.08 -7.09 -7.21
C ILE A 51 10.09 -7.88 -8.03
N ARG A 52 9.67 -8.97 -8.69
CA ARG A 52 10.54 -9.75 -9.59
C ARG A 52 11.00 -8.94 -10.82
N ALA A 53 10.13 -8.09 -11.38
CA ALA A 53 10.48 -7.21 -12.50
C ALA A 53 11.59 -6.21 -12.11
N LEU A 54 11.69 -5.87 -10.83
CA LEU A 54 12.77 -5.04 -10.27
C LEU A 54 14.00 -5.86 -9.84
N SER A 55 14.06 -7.15 -10.20
CA SER A 55 15.12 -8.10 -9.80
C SER A 55 15.28 -8.23 -8.28
N ALA A 56 14.25 -7.91 -7.52
CA ALA A 56 14.19 -8.11 -6.08
C ALA A 56 13.48 -9.43 -5.73
N LEU A 57 13.53 -9.81 -4.46
CA LEU A 57 13.00 -11.08 -3.92
C LEU A 57 11.74 -10.79 -3.10
N PRO A 58 10.54 -11.11 -3.60
CA PRO A 58 9.31 -10.89 -2.86
C PRO A 58 9.21 -11.82 -1.66
N GLN A 59 8.83 -11.26 -0.50
CA GLN A 59 8.57 -12.00 0.72
C GLN A 59 7.15 -11.70 1.19
N VAL A 60 6.26 -12.69 1.05
CA VAL A 60 4.86 -12.55 1.49
C VAL A 60 4.79 -12.77 3.00
N MET A 61 4.28 -11.77 3.73
CA MET A 61 4.02 -11.91 5.16
C MET A 61 2.90 -10.98 5.62
N ALA A 62 2.27 -11.33 6.75
CA ALA A 62 1.20 -10.54 7.35
C ALA A 62 1.70 -9.13 7.73
N PHE A 63 0.79 -8.13 7.67
CA PHE A 63 1.15 -6.74 7.94
C PHE A 63 1.66 -6.52 9.36
N SER A 64 1.09 -7.25 10.34
CA SER A 64 1.49 -7.21 11.75
C SER A 64 2.92 -7.70 12.02
N GLU A 65 3.51 -8.48 11.10
CA GLU A 65 4.86 -9.05 11.25
C GLU A 65 5.96 -8.16 10.66
N VAL A 66 5.58 -7.14 9.87
CA VAL A 66 6.53 -6.38 9.04
C VAL A 66 7.55 -5.62 9.88
N TYR A 67 7.12 -4.93 10.95
CA TYR A 67 8.05 -4.19 11.81
C TYR A 67 9.17 -5.09 12.35
N GLN A 68 8.81 -6.24 12.91
CA GLN A 68 9.76 -7.20 13.46
C GLN A 68 10.69 -7.78 12.39
N ALA A 69 10.15 -8.10 11.21
CA ALA A 69 10.94 -8.63 10.09
C ALA A 69 11.96 -7.62 9.55
N LEU A 70 11.59 -6.33 9.51
CA LEU A 70 12.51 -5.23 9.17
C LEU A 70 13.57 -5.02 10.23
N GLN A 71 13.18 -5.06 11.51
CA GLN A 71 14.08 -4.84 12.65
C GLN A 71 15.15 -5.93 12.73
N THR A 72 14.78 -7.19 12.49
CA THR A 72 15.68 -8.35 12.57
C THR A 72 16.42 -8.63 11.26
N GLY A 73 16.11 -7.89 10.18
CA GLY A 73 16.75 -8.10 8.88
C GLY A 73 16.28 -9.35 8.12
N VAL A 74 15.15 -9.94 8.49
CA VAL A 74 14.50 -11.01 7.71
C VAL A 74 14.14 -10.51 6.32
N VAL A 75 13.72 -9.24 6.22
CA VAL A 75 13.55 -8.51 4.97
C VAL A 75 14.37 -7.23 4.99
N ASP A 76 14.82 -6.78 3.81
CA ASP A 76 15.63 -5.58 3.63
C ASP A 76 14.79 -4.32 3.52
N GLY A 77 13.53 -4.47 3.12
CA GLY A 77 12.63 -3.36 2.88
C GLY A 77 11.18 -3.80 2.65
N THR A 78 10.35 -2.81 2.39
CA THR A 78 8.93 -2.98 2.12
C THR A 78 8.40 -1.86 1.22
N GLU A 79 7.14 -1.98 0.78
CA GLU A 79 6.45 -0.94 0.01
C GLU A 79 5.10 -0.65 0.66
N ASN A 80 4.83 0.62 0.95
CA ASN A 80 3.60 1.05 1.62
C ASN A 80 3.24 2.49 1.25
N PRO A 81 1.97 2.89 1.41
CA PRO A 81 1.60 4.28 1.60
C PRO A 81 2.29 4.84 2.85
N ILE A 82 2.51 6.15 2.87
CA ILE A 82 3.24 6.81 3.94
C ILE A 82 2.53 6.68 5.29
N SER A 83 1.20 6.77 5.30
CA SER A 83 0.40 6.59 6.51
C SER A 83 0.61 5.22 7.15
N ASN A 84 0.70 4.16 6.33
CA ASN A 84 0.97 2.82 6.83
C ASN A 84 2.40 2.69 7.37
N LEU A 85 3.38 3.27 6.71
CA LEU A 85 4.78 3.30 7.16
C LEU A 85 4.90 4.01 8.51
N TYR A 86 4.20 5.13 8.69
CA TYR A 86 4.22 5.92 9.91
C TYR A 86 3.48 5.23 11.05
N THR A 87 2.21 4.83 10.86
CA THR A 87 1.38 4.24 11.92
C THR A 87 1.93 2.92 12.44
N GLN A 88 2.60 2.14 11.60
CA GLN A 88 3.29 0.90 11.99
C GLN A 88 4.74 1.13 12.42
N LYS A 89 5.14 2.39 12.60
CA LYS A 89 6.50 2.78 13.06
C LYS A 89 7.64 2.22 12.21
N MET A 90 7.38 1.81 10.97
CA MET A 90 8.41 1.23 10.09
C MET A 90 9.56 2.20 9.82
N TYR A 91 9.31 3.52 9.90
CA TYR A 91 10.33 4.56 9.81
C TYR A 91 11.42 4.45 10.89
N GLU A 92 11.16 3.77 12.00
CA GLU A 92 12.16 3.55 13.05
C GLU A 92 13.20 2.49 12.67
N VAL A 93 12.84 1.57 11.78
CA VAL A 93 13.66 0.42 11.37
C VAL A 93 14.01 0.43 9.88
N GLN A 94 13.70 1.53 9.17
CA GLN A 94 14.03 1.74 7.74
C GLN A 94 14.80 3.04 7.60
N LYS A 95 16.06 2.95 7.14
CA LYS A 95 16.95 4.12 7.02
C LYS A 95 16.63 5.04 5.86
N HIS A 96 16.00 4.50 4.80
CA HIS A 96 15.70 5.24 3.57
C HIS A 96 14.26 5.00 3.12
N LEU A 97 13.60 6.08 2.72
CA LEU A 97 12.28 6.09 2.08
C LEU A 97 12.40 6.81 0.74
N ALA A 98 12.17 6.11 -0.34
CA ALA A 98 12.15 6.67 -1.69
C ALA A 98 10.69 6.88 -2.13
N LEU A 99 10.31 8.12 -2.43
CA LEU A 99 8.95 8.46 -2.88
C LEU A 99 8.76 8.06 -4.34
N THR A 100 8.70 6.75 -4.56
CA THR A 100 8.60 6.14 -5.90
C THR A 100 7.21 6.24 -6.49
N GLU A 101 6.17 6.25 -5.65
CA GLU A 101 4.75 6.31 -6.06
C GLU A 101 4.40 5.30 -7.17
N HIS A 102 5.02 4.12 -7.09
CA HIS A 102 5.01 3.08 -8.11
C HIS A 102 3.74 2.22 -8.13
N GLY A 103 2.91 2.31 -7.13
CA GLY A 103 1.66 1.58 -6.99
C GLY A 103 0.65 2.35 -6.16
N TYR A 104 -0.61 1.95 -6.22
CA TYR A 104 -1.69 2.57 -5.46
C TYR A 104 -2.36 1.54 -4.57
N LEU A 105 -2.61 1.88 -3.31
CA LEU A 105 -3.36 1.07 -2.38
C LEU A 105 -4.74 1.69 -2.15
N GLY A 106 -5.75 0.94 -2.52
CA GLY A 106 -7.15 1.24 -2.24
C GLY A 106 -7.85 -0.01 -1.72
N TYR A 107 -8.98 0.18 -1.09
CA TYR A 107 -9.77 -0.89 -0.48
C TYR A 107 -11.13 -0.99 -1.14
N ALA A 108 -11.59 -2.21 -1.40
CA ALA A 108 -12.99 -2.49 -1.67
C ALA A 108 -13.65 -2.90 -0.35
N VAL A 109 -14.64 -2.12 0.09
CA VAL A 109 -15.47 -2.48 1.23
C VAL A 109 -16.51 -3.47 0.73
N ILE A 110 -16.50 -4.68 1.28
CA ILE A 110 -17.34 -5.78 0.83
C ILE A 110 -18.08 -6.43 2.00
N ALA A 111 -19.23 -7.02 1.72
CA ALA A 111 -19.99 -7.81 2.67
C ALA A 111 -20.41 -9.14 2.05
N ASN A 112 -20.67 -10.15 2.89
CA ASN A 112 -21.33 -11.37 2.43
C ASN A 112 -22.74 -11.03 1.93
N LYS A 113 -23.09 -11.48 0.74
CA LYS A 113 -24.38 -11.16 0.09
C LYS A 113 -25.57 -11.64 0.89
N LYS A 114 -25.54 -12.89 1.35
CA LYS A 114 -26.66 -13.48 2.13
C LYS A 114 -26.87 -12.74 3.46
N PHE A 115 -25.77 -12.38 4.13
CA PHE A 115 -25.84 -11.56 5.34
C PHE A 115 -26.44 -10.19 5.07
N TRP A 116 -25.94 -9.49 4.05
CA TRP A 116 -26.37 -8.13 3.72
C TRP A 116 -27.84 -8.06 3.29
N GLU A 117 -28.28 -8.99 2.45
CA GLU A 117 -29.67 -9.08 2.00
C GLU A 117 -30.62 -9.58 3.08
N GLY A 118 -30.12 -10.34 4.07
CA GLY A 118 -30.90 -10.82 5.23
C GLY A 118 -31.12 -9.77 6.33
N LEU A 119 -30.48 -8.61 6.25
CA LEU A 119 -30.71 -7.52 7.20
C LEU A 119 -32.13 -6.93 7.03
N PRO A 120 -32.79 -6.51 8.13
CA PRO A 120 -34.02 -5.71 8.05
C PRO A 120 -33.79 -4.48 7.17
N ALA A 121 -34.81 -4.09 6.40
CA ALA A 121 -34.67 -3.04 5.37
C ALA A 121 -34.27 -1.67 5.97
N ASP A 122 -34.80 -1.34 7.14
CA ASP A 122 -34.45 -0.12 7.88
C ASP A 122 -33.00 -0.11 8.36
N VAL A 123 -32.52 -1.23 8.91
CA VAL A 123 -31.12 -1.40 9.34
C VAL A 123 -30.17 -1.32 8.14
N ARG A 124 -30.51 -1.99 7.03
CA ARG A 124 -29.70 -1.92 5.81
C ARG A 124 -29.64 -0.49 5.27
N GLY A 125 -30.75 0.24 5.24
CA GLY A 125 -30.80 1.64 4.81
C GLY A 125 -29.93 2.55 5.67
N GLN A 126 -29.91 2.35 6.99
CA GLN A 126 -29.04 3.09 7.92
C GLN A 126 -27.55 2.78 7.65
N LEU A 127 -27.20 1.51 7.43
CA LEU A 127 -25.83 1.11 7.10
C LEU A 127 -25.36 1.65 5.75
N GLU A 128 -26.24 1.68 4.74
CA GLU A 128 -25.95 2.28 3.42
C GLU A 128 -25.67 3.79 3.54
N THR A 129 -26.45 4.49 4.36
CA THR A 129 -26.24 5.93 4.63
C THR A 129 -24.92 6.15 5.36
N ALA A 130 -24.67 5.42 6.43
CA ALA A 130 -23.42 5.49 7.18
C ALA A 130 -22.19 5.17 6.30
N MET A 131 -22.33 4.18 5.40
CA MET A 131 -21.26 3.83 4.45
C MET A 131 -20.97 4.97 3.47
N LYS A 132 -21.99 5.65 2.95
CA LYS A 132 -21.80 6.80 2.05
C LYS A 132 -21.07 7.93 2.76
N GLU A 133 -21.51 8.29 3.96
CA GLU A 133 -20.89 9.36 4.77
C GLU A 133 -19.44 9.02 5.14
N SER A 134 -19.20 7.80 5.63
CA SER A 134 -17.86 7.31 5.96
C SER A 134 -16.94 7.29 4.75
N THR A 135 -17.46 6.94 3.56
CA THR A 135 -16.67 6.91 2.32
C THR A 135 -16.22 8.31 1.93
N VAL A 136 -17.12 9.30 1.98
CA VAL A 136 -16.76 10.70 1.69
C VAL A 136 -15.68 11.18 2.65
N TYR A 137 -15.83 10.91 3.94
CA TYR A 137 -14.86 11.30 4.95
C TYR A 137 -13.51 10.59 4.76
N ALA A 138 -13.51 9.25 4.64
CA ALA A 138 -12.30 8.45 4.48
C ALA A 138 -11.47 8.89 3.27
N ASN A 139 -12.14 9.08 2.10
CA ASN A 139 -11.45 9.47 0.88
C ASN A 139 -10.91 10.92 0.96
N LYS A 140 -11.62 11.81 1.67
CA LYS A 140 -11.13 13.17 1.92
C LYS A 140 -9.86 13.18 2.75
N ILE A 141 -9.82 12.43 3.87
CA ILE A 141 -8.70 12.48 4.81
C ILE A 141 -7.48 11.65 4.37
N ALA A 142 -7.65 10.69 3.44
CA ALA A 142 -6.58 9.78 3.05
C ALA A 142 -5.33 10.51 2.56
N LYS A 143 -5.50 11.50 1.68
CA LYS A 143 -4.37 12.31 1.19
C LYS A 143 -3.77 13.18 2.30
N GLU A 144 -4.62 13.88 3.04
CA GLU A 144 -4.19 14.77 4.13
C GLU A 144 -3.37 14.01 5.17
N GLN A 145 -3.79 12.79 5.50
CA GLN A 145 -3.08 11.94 6.46
C GLN A 145 -1.70 11.50 5.93
N ASN A 146 -1.62 11.09 4.66
CA ASN A 146 -0.33 10.72 4.06
C ASN A 146 0.65 11.91 4.03
N ASP A 147 0.18 13.10 3.69
CA ASP A 147 0.99 14.33 3.67
C ASP A 147 1.49 14.67 5.09
N LYS A 148 0.60 14.62 6.09
CA LYS A 148 0.94 14.86 7.50
C LYS A 148 1.94 13.84 8.04
N ASP A 149 1.76 12.58 7.73
CA ASP A 149 2.63 11.49 8.19
C ASP A 149 4.01 11.56 7.52
N LEU A 150 4.08 11.99 6.25
CA LEU A 150 5.35 12.26 5.58
C LEU A 150 6.18 13.32 6.32
N GLU A 151 5.54 14.41 6.71
CA GLU A 151 6.22 15.45 7.49
C GLU A 151 6.67 14.94 8.87
N ALA A 152 5.87 14.09 9.50
CA ALA A 152 6.25 13.46 10.77
C ALA A 152 7.45 12.51 10.60
N VAL A 153 7.49 11.70 9.52
CA VAL A 153 8.66 10.86 9.19
C VAL A 153 9.91 11.72 9.00
N LYS A 154 9.83 12.80 8.22
CA LYS A 154 10.96 13.73 8.00
C LYS A 154 11.45 14.34 9.32
N LYS A 155 10.52 14.82 10.16
CA LYS A 155 10.84 15.44 11.47
C LYS A 155 11.47 14.47 12.45
N SER A 156 11.18 13.17 12.34
CA SER A 156 11.74 12.14 13.22
C SER A 156 13.27 12.02 13.11
N GLY A 157 13.84 12.40 11.96
CA GLY A 157 15.27 12.25 11.66
C GLY A 157 15.76 10.80 11.56
N LYS A 158 14.86 9.81 11.72
CA LYS A 158 15.23 8.38 11.72
C LYS A 158 15.33 7.79 10.31
N THR A 159 14.59 8.35 9.34
CA THR A 159 14.50 7.90 7.96
C THR A 159 14.87 9.03 7.02
N GLN A 160 15.84 8.81 6.16
CA GLN A 160 16.18 9.74 5.07
C GLN A 160 15.15 9.61 3.94
N VAL A 161 14.40 10.69 3.70
CA VAL A 161 13.39 10.74 2.63
C VAL A 161 14.03 11.26 1.35
N TYR A 162 13.84 10.54 0.27
CA TYR A 162 14.31 10.90 -1.07
C TYR A 162 13.15 11.06 -2.04
N THR A 163 13.05 12.21 -2.67
CA THR A 163 12.09 12.47 -3.76
C THR A 163 12.77 12.17 -5.09
N LEU A 164 12.23 11.21 -5.85
CA LEU A 164 12.77 10.83 -7.14
C LEU A 164 12.63 11.96 -8.16
N THR A 165 13.65 12.12 -9.00
CA THR A 165 13.58 12.96 -10.19
C THR A 165 12.61 12.38 -11.22
N ALA A 166 12.26 13.17 -12.24
CA ALA A 166 11.39 12.71 -13.33
C ALA A 166 11.99 11.52 -14.10
N ASP A 167 13.30 11.53 -14.31
CA ASP A 167 14.01 10.45 -15.02
C ASP A 167 14.05 9.15 -14.18
N GLU A 168 14.28 9.27 -12.87
CA GLU A 168 14.24 8.15 -11.95
C GLU A 168 12.83 7.53 -11.88
N LYS A 169 11.77 8.34 -11.80
CA LYS A 169 10.38 7.86 -11.88
C LYS A 169 10.08 7.18 -13.21
N THR A 170 10.61 7.72 -14.31
CA THR A 170 10.45 7.13 -15.65
C THR A 170 11.15 5.77 -15.73
N ALA A 171 12.32 5.62 -15.12
CA ALA A 171 13.02 4.33 -15.05
C ALA A 171 12.18 3.26 -14.33
N PHE A 172 11.55 3.59 -13.21
CA PHE A 172 10.62 2.68 -12.51
C PHE A 172 9.41 2.33 -13.36
N LYS A 173 8.77 3.31 -14.01
CA LYS A 173 7.63 3.06 -14.93
C LYS A 173 8.02 2.09 -16.04
N LYS A 174 9.19 2.29 -16.67
CA LYS A 174 9.70 1.43 -17.74
C LYS A 174 9.96 0.01 -17.24
N ALA A 175 10.59 -0.15 -16.08
CA ALA A 175 10.87 -1.46 -15.48
C ALA A 175 9.60 -2.24 -15.12
N LEU A 176 8.54 -1.54 -14.69
CA LEU A 176 7.28 -2.15 -14.25
C LEU A 176 6.24 -2.31 -15.38
N ALA A 177 6.41 -1.63 -16.53
CA ALA A 177 5.48 -1.71 -17.66
C ALA A 177 5.13 -3.15 -18.10
N PRO A 178 6.06 -4.12 -18.15
CA PRO A 178 5.75 -5.50 -18.54
C PRO A 178 4.76 -6.21 -17.60
N VAL A 179 4.61 -5.76 -16.36
CA VAL A 179 3.69 -6.37 -15.39
C VAL A 179 2.22 -6.10 -15.74
N HIS A 180 1.94 -5.03 -16.48
CA HIS A 180 0.57 -4.64 -16.85
C HIS A 180 -0.01 -5.48 -18.01
N VAL A 181 0.80 -6.24 -18.71
CA VAL A 181 0.39 -7.05 -19.88
C VAL A 181 0.36 -8.56 -19.58
N LYS A 182 0.65 -8.96 -18.35
CA LYS A 182 0.50 -10.32 -17.82
C LYS A 182 -0.85 -10.49 -17.10
#